data_5570085d4db5e20e52e19326ab9c2a3a
#
_entry.id   5570085d4db5e20e52e19326ab9c2a3a
#
_cell.length_a   1.000
_cell.length_b   1.000
_cell.length_c   1.000
_cell.angle_alpha   90.00
_cell.angle_beta   90.00
_cell.angle_gamma   90.00
#
_symmetry.space_group_name_H-M   'P 1'
#
loop_
_entity.id
_entity.type
_entity.pdbx_description
1 polymer ?
#
loop_
_entity_poly.entity_id
_entity_poly.type
_entity_poly.pdbx_seq_one_letter_code
_entity_poly.pdbx_strand_id
1 'polypeptide(L)'
;MSHLSSQSKISNCSIRQQPTISSQPAMTKIIKILSPDEVRRTLTRVASQIVEKSGAPSELVLLGIHTRGVPLAQMLAAQIEVLEQVKVCVGALDITFYRDDLDRVAMRTPAKTEIPFDLTGKTVVLVDDVIYKGRTIRAALNAVNDYGRPEKIWLAVLVDRGHREVPIQPDFTGKKLPTAKEEQVKVYVQELDGRDGVELIKR
;
A
#
# COMPACT_ATOMS: atom_id res chain seq x y z
N MET A 1 7.45 12.20 85.76
CA MET A 1 8.89 12.24 85.70
C MET A 1 9.39 11.69 84.39
N SER A 2 10.15 12.51 83.79
CA SER A 2 11.14 12.40 82.69
C SER A 2 10.66 12.24 81.29
N HIS A 3 10.73 13.35 80.63
CA HIS A 3 10.79 13.58 79.16
C HIS A 3 11.95 12.84 78.52
N LEU A 4 11.69 12.33 77.27
CA LEU A 4 12.74 12.25 76.31
C LEU A 4 12.17 12.59 74.92
N SER A 5 12.57 13.73 74.47
CA SER A 5 12.37 14.25 73.10
C SER A 5 13.34 13.58 72.18
N SER A 6 12.86 13.01 71.05
CA SER A 6 13.73 12.61 69.98
C SER A 6 13.40 13.42 68.71
N GLN A 7 14.35 14.26 68.35
CA GLN A 7 14.36 15.05 67.12
C GLN A 7 14.64 14.14 65.93
N SER A 8 13.72 14.09 64.98
CA SER A 8 13.93 13.47 63.70
C SER A 8 14.66 14.43 62.76
N LYS A 9 15.84 14.03 62.32
CA LYS A 9 16.62 14.70 61.30
C LYS A 9 15.92 14.50 59.91
N ILE A 10 15.49 15.61 59.34
CA ILE A 10 15.04 15.64 57.95
C ILE A 10 16.29 15.68 57.05
N SER A 11 16.57 14.60 56.35
CA SER A 11 17.61 14.53 55.35
C SER A 11 17.14 15.17 54.04
N ASN A 12 17.80 16.28 53.67
CA ASN A 12 17.62 16.94 52.38
C ASN A 12 17.96 15.98 51.22
N CYS A 13 16.96 15.51 50.50
CA CYS A 13 17.12 14.79 49.24
C CYS A 13 17.33 15.84 48.14
N SER A 14 18.57 16.01 47.68
CA SER A 14 18.92 16.84 46.53
C SER A 14 18.36 16.21 45.26
N ILE A 15 17.34 16.81 44.69
CA ILE A 15 16.82 16.46 43.38
C ILE A 15 17.88 16.82 42.33
N ARG A 16 18.58 15.81 41.81
CA ARG A 16 19.40 15.98 40.60
C ARG A 16 18.50 16.29 39.43
N GLN A 17 18.57 17.51 38.93
CA GLN A 17 18.01 17.91 37.65
C GLN A 17 18.70 17.09 36.56
N GLN A 18 17.93 16.23 35.90
CA GLN A 18 18.38 15.54 34.68
C GLN A 18 18.50 16.57 33.56
N PRO A 19 19.56 16.51 32.73
CA PRO A 19 19.66 17.41 31.58
C PRO A 19 18.51 17.11 30.59
N THR A 20 17.73 18.14 30.32
CA THR A 20 16.73 18.10 29.22
C THR A 20 17.47 17.91 27.91
N ILE A 21 17.35 16.72 27.33
CA ILE A 21 17.81 16.43 25.96
C ILE A 21 16.88 17.22 25.05
N SER A 22 17.38 18.31 24.50
CA SER A 22 16.71 19.05 23.44
C SER A 22 16.66 18.15 22.20
N SER A 23 15.51 17.53 21.94
CA SER A 23 15.26 16.80 20.71
C SER A 23 15.19 17.83 19.57
N GLN A 24 16.26 17.96 18.82
CA GLN A 24 16.22 18.64 17.52
C GLN A 24 15.18 17.92 16.65
N PRO A 25 14.32 18.64 15.92
CA PRO A 25 13.38 17.99 15.01
C PRO A 25 14.17 17.20 13.97
N ALA A 26 13.94 15.91 13.89
CA ALA A 26 14.59 15.05 12.91
C ALA A 26 14.29 15.59 11.51
N MET A 27 15.33 15.96 10.76
CA MET A 27 15.17 16.48 9.39
C MET A 27 14.59 15.40 8.49
N THR A 28 13.36 15.59 8.02
CA THR A 28 12.71 14.69 7.08
C THR A 28 13.47 14.72 5.75
N LYS A 29 14.07 13.60 5.35
CA LYS A 29 14.76 13.44 4.08
C LYS A 29 13.85 12.78 3.07
N ILE A 30 13.60 13.43 1.94
CA ILE A 30 12.82 12.87 0.81
C ILE A 30 13.82 12.39 -0.25
N ILE A 31 13.65 11.13 -0.67
CA ILE A 31 14.48 10.49 -1.69
C ILE A 31 13.58 10.07 -2.84
N LYS A 32 13.86 10.56 -4.04
CA LYS A 32 13.17 10.14 -5.26
C LYS A 32 13.58 8.72 -5.63
N ILE A 33 12.61 7.82 -5.75
CA ILE A 33 12.80 6.40 -6.05
C ILE A 33 12.46 6.09 -7.51
N LEU A 34 11.37 6.63 -8.03
CA LEU A 34 10.99 6.55 -9.44
C LEU A 34 10.54 7.92 -9.94
N SER A 35 11.06 8.31 -11.10
CA SER A 35 10.56 9.44 -11.89
C SER A 35 9.29 9.05 -12.66
N PRO A 36 8.55 10.00 -13.24
CA PRO A 36 7.39 9.70 -14.08
C PRO A 36 7.72 8.72 -15.22
N ASP A 37 8.83 8.92 -15.91
CA ASP A 37 9.27 8.03 -16.99
C ASP A 37 9.65 6.64 -16.51
N GLU A 38 10.22 6.53 -15.30
CA GLU A 38 10.52 5.23 -14.70
C GLU A 38 9.26 4.51 -14.23
N VAL A 39 8.24 5.21 -13.73
CA VAL A 39 6.92 4.64 -13.43
C VAL A 39 6.31 4.06 -14.71
N ARG A 40 6.27 4.84 -15.80
CA ARG A 40 5.73 4.39 -17.09
C ARG A 40 6.45 3.13 -17.59
N ARG A 41 7.79 3.13 -17.65
CA ARG A 41 8.58 1.95 -18.07
C ARG A 41 8.34 0.74 -17.17
N THR A 42 8.19 0.97 -15.86
CA THR A 42 7.90 -0.09 -14.90
C THR A 42 6.54 -0.71 -15.15
N LEU A 43 5.51 0.10 -15.40
CA LEU A 43 4.16 -0.38 -15.72
C LEU A 43 4.14 -1.13 -17.06
N THR A 44 4.83 -0.66 -18.10
CA THR A 44 4.97 -1.38 -19.36
C THR A 44 5.58 -2.76 -19.17
N ARG A 45 6.64 -2.87 -18.36
CA ARG A 45 7.25 -4.18 -18.04
C ARG A 45 6.30 -5.08 -17.24
N VAL A 46 5.56 -4.54 -16.26
CA VAL A 46 4.56 -5.30 -15.48
C VAL A 46 3.43 -5.78 -16.39
N ALA A 47 2.94 -4.93 -17.30
CA ALA A 47 1.94 -5.31 -18.30
C ALA A 47 2.41 -6.48 -19.17
N SER A 48 3.64 -6.43 -19.69
CA SER A 48 4.23 -7.53 -20.47
C SER A 48 4.31 -8.84 -19.66
N GLN A 49 4.68 -8.78 -18.38
CA GLN A 49 4.72 -9.96 -17.49
C GLN A 49 3.32 -10.53 -17.22
N ILE A 50 2.30 -9.67 -17.09
CA ILE A 50 0.91 -10.10 -16.91
C ILE A 50 0.43 -10.84 -18.16
N VAL A 51 0.67 -10.27 -19.35
CA VAL A 51 0.31 -10.87 -20.64
C VAL A 51 1.00 -12.23 -20.82
N GLU A 52 2.31 -12.28 -20.62
CA GLU A 52 3.10 -13.51 -20.73
C GLU A 52 2.56 -14.63 -19.84
N LYS A 53 2.23 -14.30 -18.57
CA LYS A 53 1.70 -15.28 -17.61
C LYS A 53 0.26 -15.67 -17.92
N SER A 54 -0.56 -14.77 -18.47
CA SER A 54 -1.98 -15.02 -18.71
C SER A 54 -2.23 -15.97 -19.89
N GLY A 55 -1.44 -15.86 -20.94
CA GLY A 55 -1.62 -16.60 -22.20
C GLY A 55 -2.94 -16.33 -22.94
N ALA A 56 -3.92 -15.71 -22.28
CA ALA A 56 -5.24 -15.38 -22.83
C ALA A 56 -5.74 -14.03 -22.29
N PRO A 57 -5.31 -12.90 -22.86
CA PRO A 57 -5.67 -11.56 -22.37
C PRO A 57 -7.18 -11.27 -22.35
N SER A 58 -7.98 -11.95 -23.17
CA SER A 58 -9.45 -11.78 -23.23
C SER A 58 -10.18 -12.21 -21.95
N GLU A 59 -9.58 -13.10 -21.14
CA GLU A 59 -10.14 -13.57 -19.88
C GLU A 59 -9.60 -12.79 -18.67
N LEU A 60 -8.77 -11.78 -18.94
CA LEU A 60 -8.12 -10.98 -17.94
C LEU A 60 -9.03 -9.83 -17.46
N VAL A 61 -9.05 -9.60 -16.16
CA VAL A 61 -9.71 -8.47 -15.51
C VAL A 61 -8.75 -7.80 -14.55
N LEU A 62 -8.62 -6.49 -14.61
CA LEU A 62 -7.84 -5.71 -13.65
C LEU A 62 -8.76 -5.06 -12.64
N LEU A 63 -8.51 -5.29 -11.34
CA LEU A 63 -9.23 -4.63 -10.25
C LEU A 63 -8.28 -3.72 -9.49
N GLY A 64 -8.45 -2.40 -9.68
CA GLY A 64 -7.70 -1.41 -8.91
C GLY A 64 -8.27 -1.23 -7.50
N ILE A 65 -7.43 -1.38 -6.49
CA ILE A 65 -7.82 -1.11 -5.10
C ILE A 65 -7.79 0.41 -4.87
N HIS A 66 -8.89 0.95 -4.35
CA HIS A 66 -8.96 2.38 -4.02
C HIS A 66 -7.89 2.79 -2.99
N THR A 67 -7.19 3.92 -3.19
CA THR A 67 -7.45 4.99 -4.16
C THR A 67 -6.53 4.90 -5.39
N ARG A 68 -5.22 4.64 -5.20
CA ARG A 68 -4.19 4.71 -6.25
C ARG A 68 -4.12 3.48 -7.13
N GLY A 69 -4.62 2.35 -6.66
CA GLY A 69 -4.68 1.13 -7.47
C GLY A 69 -5.57 1.27 -8.70
N VAL A 70 -6.64 2.11 -8.65
CA VAL A 70 -7.57 2.29 -9.78
C VAL A 70 -6.87 2.93 -10.99
N PRO A 71 -6.27 4.13 -10.90
CA PRO A 71 -5.55 4.70 -12.03
C PRO A 71 -4.35 3.84 -12.49
N LEU A 72 -3.68 3.13 -11.57
CA LEU A 72 -2.63 2.20 -11.96
C LEU A 72 -3.17 1.02 -12.78
N ALA A 73 -4.35 0.49 -12.43
CA ALA A 73 -5.02 -0.57 -13.19
C ALA A 73 -5.41 -0.08 -14.60
N GLN A 74 -5.90 1.16 -14.72
CA GLN A 74 -6.21 1.78 -16.01
C GLN A 74 -4.95 1.95 -16.87
N MET A 75 -3.85 2.42 -16.28
CA MET A 75 -2.56 2.53 -16.98
C MET A 75 -2.05 1.16 -17.45
N LEU A 76 -2.17 0.11 -16.63
CA LEU A 76 -1.80 -1.25 -17.02
C LEU A 76 -2.69 -1.78 -18.15
N ALA A 77 -4.01 -1.56 -18.07
CA ALA A 77 -4.94 -1.96 -19.13
C ALA A 77 -4.60 -1.29 -20.47
N ALA A 78 -4.30 0.00 -20.47
CA ALA A 78 -3.88 0.72 -21.66
C ALA A 78 -2.57 0.16 -22.25
N GLN A 79 -1.61 -0.24 -21.41
CA GLN A 79 -0.37 -0.89 -21.87
C GLN A 79 -0.64 -2.28 -22.47
N ILE A 80 -1.53 -3.07 -21.87
CA ILE A 80 -1.92 -4.38 -22.37
C ILE A 80 -2.64 -4.23 -23.73
N GLU A 81 -3.55 -3.25 -23.86
CA GLU A 81 -4.23 -2.97 -25.11
C GLU A 81 -3.25 -2.60 -26.24
N VAL A 82 -2.20 -1.85 -25.93
CA VAL A 82 -1.12 -1.53 -26.91
C VAL A 82 -0.34 -2.78 -27.32
N LEU A 83 -0.08 -3.70 -26.38
CA LEU A 83 0.72 -4.90 -26.63
C LEU A 83 -0.04 -5.97 -27.42
N GLU A 84 -1.31 -6.20 -27.05
CA GLU A 84 -2.09 -7.36 -27.51
C GLU A 84 -3.26 -6.98 -28.44
N GLN A 85 -3.54 -5.70 -28.62
CA GLN A 85 -4.70 -5.19 -29.37
C GLN A 85 -6.05 -5.70 -28.81
N VAL A 86 -6.09 -6.03 -27.51
CA VAL A 86 -7.26 -6.52 -26.79
C VAL A 86 -7.58 -5.60 -25.62
N LYS A 87 -8.84 -5.18 -25.51
CA LYS A 87 -9.31 -4.43 -24.36
C LYS A 87 -9.50 -5.35 -23.15
N VAL A 88 -8.88 -4.98 -22.04
CA VAL A 88 -9.04 -5.65 -20.75
C VAL A 88 -10.03 -4.87 -19.89
N CYS A 89 -10.97 -5.58 -19.25
CA CYS A 89 -11.92 -4.97 -18.34
C CYS A 89 -11.20 -4.44 -17.09
N VAL A 90 -11.57 -3.23 -16.68
CA VAL A 90 -11.04 -2.62 -15.45
C VAL A 90 -12.19 -2.32 -14.50
N GLY A 91 -12.04 -2.72 -13.24
CA GLY A 91 -12.96 -2.39 -12.16
C GLY A 91 -12.25 -1.65 -11.03
N ALA A 92 -13.03 -0.99 -10.19
CA ALA A 92 -12.59 -0.32 -8.99
C ALA A 92 -13.13 -1.03 -7.75
N LEU A 93 -12.27 -1.39 -6.82
CA LEU A 93 -12.61 -2.13 -5.61
C LEU A 93 -12.35 -1.29 -4.36
N ASP A 94 -13.40 -0.96 -3.62
CA ASP A 94 -13.27 -0.41 -2.26
C ASP A 94 -13.27 -1.54 -1.22
N ILE A 95 -12.27 -1.50 -0.37
CA ILE A 95 -12.06 -2.51 0.68
C ILE A 95 -12.37 -1.98 2.08
N THR A 96 -12.94 -0.78 2.20
CA THR A 96 -13.12 -0.10 3.49
C THR A 96 -13.86 -0.99 4.49
N PHE A 97 -14.94 -1.65 4.09
CA PHE A 97 -15.74 -2.52 4.97
C PHE A 97 -15.14 -3.90 5.24
N TYR A 98 -14.07 -4.29 4.54
CA TYR A 98 -13.40 -5.58 4.70
C TYR A 98 -12.11 -5.49 5.52
N ARG A 99 -11.76 -4.29 5.99
CA ARG A 99 -10.58 -4.06 6.83
C ARG A 99 -10.86 -4.39 8.28
N ASP A 100 -9.91 -5.04 8.94
CA ASP A 100 -9.93 -5.39 10.36
C ASP A 100 -9.25 -4.35 11.28
N ASP A 101 -8.77 -3.25 10.70
CA ASP A 101 -8.05 -2.18 11.40
C ASP A 101 -8.76 -0.81 11.32
N LEU A 102 -10.08 -0.82 11.12
CA LEU A 102 -10.90 0.39 11.00
C LEU A 102 -10.78 1.33 12.21
N ASP A 103 -10.62 0.76 13.41
CA ASP A 103 -10.47 1.52 14.65
C ASP A 103 -9.12 2.27 14.75
N ARG A 104 -8.15 1.91 13.91
CA ARG A 104 -6.76 2.44 13.96
C ARG A 104 -6.40 3.31 12.76
N VAL A 105 -7.22 3.30 11.74
CA VAL A 105 -7.01 4.10 10.52
C VAL A 105 -8.05 5.20 10.51
N ALA A 106 -7.63 6.46 10.27
CA ALA A 106 -8.57 7.57 10.11
C ALA A 106 -9.67 7.15 9.14
N MET A 107 -10.94 7.30 9.55
CA MET A 107 -12.10 6.92 8.74
C MET A 107 -11.97 7.57 7.36
N ARG A 108 -11.71 6.75 6.36
CA ARG A 108 -11.84 7.18 4.96
C ARG A 108 -13.32 7.12 4.61
N THR A 109 -13.80 8.13 3.92
CA THR A 109 -15.11 8.03 3.28
C THR A 109 -15.06 6.83 2.32
N PRO A 110 -15.98 5.84 2.46
CA PRO A 110 -16.02 4.73 1.53
C PRO A 110 -16.15 5.23 0.09
N ALA A 111 -15.36 4.68 -0.80
CA ALA A 111 -15.49 4.91 -2.22
C ALA A 111 -16.55 3.94 -2.78
N LYS A 112 -16.97 4.16 -4.01
CA LYS A 112 -17.88 3.23 -4.68
C LYS A 112 -17.09 2.10 -5.34
N THR A 113 -17.42 0.85 -5.00
CA THR A 113 -16.98 -0.30 -5.79
C THR A 113 -17.71 -0.30 -7.13
N GLU A 114 -16.95 -0.36 -8.23
CA GLU A 114 -17.47 -0.39 -9.59
C GLU A 114 -16.88 -1.60 -10.33
N ILE A 115 -17.62 -2.70 -10.32
CA ILE A 115 -17.30 -3.95 -11.03
C ILE A 115 -18.52 -4.32 -11.87
N PRO A 116 -18.71 -3.72 -13.08
CA PRO A 116 -19.92 -3.89 -13.88
C PRO A 116 -19.94 -5.20 -14.69
N PHE A 117 -19.19 -6.21 -14.28
CA PHE A 117 -19.05 -7.51 -14.95
C PHE A 117 -18.88 -8.63 -13.93
N ASP A 118 -19.24 -9.87 -14.31
CA ASP A 118 -19.03 -11.06 -13.48
C ASP A 118 -17.56 -11.48 -13.51
N LEU A 119 -17.03 -11.82 -12.34
CA LEU A 119 -15.66 -12.30 -12.17
C LEU A 119 -15.54 -13.82 -12.28
N THR A 120 -16.66 -14.53 -12.36
CA THR A 120 -16.68 -16.00 -12.37
C THR A 120 -15.93 -16.57 -13.57
N GLY A 121 -14.96 -17.44 -13.31
CA GLY A 121 -14.11 -18.07 -14.31
C GLY A 121 -13.03 -17.17 -14.93
N LYS A 122 -12.95 -15.90 -14.51
CA LYS A 122 -11.95 -14.95 -15.02
C LYS A 122 -10.63 -15.04 -14.25
N THR A 123 -9.55 -14.61 -14.90
CA THR A 123 -8.28 -14.32 -14.23
C THR A 123 -8.29 -12.86 -13.77
N VAL A 124 -8.37 -12.65 -12.46
CA VAL A 124 -8.40 -11.33 -11.86
C VAL A 124 -7.00 -10.92 -11.44
N VAL A 125 -6.56 -9.72 -11.82
CA VAL A 125 -5.34 -9.09 -11.28
C VAL A 125 -5.74 -7.95 -10.35
N LEU A 126 -5.51 -8.13 -9.05
CA LEU A 126 -5.60 -7.05 -8.08
C LEU A 126 -4.42 -6.10 -8.28
N VAL A 127 -4.70 -4.81 -8.35
CA VAL A 127 -3.67 -3.77 -8.58
C VAL A 127 -3.65 -2.81 -7.40
N ASP A 128 -2.47 -2.62 -6.80
CA ASP A 128 -2.26 -1.66 -5.72
C ASP A 128 -0.95 -0.87 -5.94
N ASP A 129 -0.79 0.25 -5.25
CA ASP A 129 0.39 1.09 -5.36
C ASP A 129 1.56 0.53 -4.53
N VAL A 130 1.33 0.21 -3.25
CA VAL A 130 2.38 -0.25 -2.33
C VAL A 130 1.89 -1.43 -1.50
N ILE A 131 2.58 -2.55 -1.59
CA ILE A 131 2.37 -3.62 -0.61
C ILE A 131 3.36 -3.46 0.56
N TYR A 132 2.79 -3.47 1.77
CA TYR A 132 3.51 -3.42 3.04
C TYR A 132 3.20 -4.66 3.88
N LYS A 133 2.29 -4.56 4.84
CA LYS A 133 1.89 -5.64 5.74
C LYS A 133 1.05 -6.73 5.06
N GLY A 134 0.40 -6.41 3.95
CA GLY A 134 -0.50 -7.29 3.19
C GLY A 134 -1.96 -7.26 3.65
N ARG A 135 -2.32 -6.48 4.69
CA ARG A 135 -3.70 -6.43 5.21
C ARG A 135 -4.70 -5.88 4.19
N THR A 136 -4.31 -4.85 3.42
CA THR A 136 -5.07 -4.31 2.28
C THR A 136 -5.44 -5.42 1.30
N ILE A 137 -4.45 -6.24 0.92
CA ILE A 137 -4.66 -7.32 -0.06
C ILE A 137 -5.53 -8.43 0.53
N ARG A 138 -5.38 -8.77 1.81
CA ARG A 138 -6.28 -9.71 2.48
C ARG A 138 -7.73 -9.23 2.43
N ALA A 139 -7.97 -7.96 2.71
CA ALA A 139 -9.31 -7.36 2.62
C ALA A 139 -9.84 -7.40 1.18
N ALA A 140 -9.00 -7.11 0.18
CA ALA A 140 -9.37 -7.20 -1.24
C ALA A 140 -9.73 -8.63 -1.67
N LEU A 141 -8.98 -9.63 -1.22
CA LEU A 141 -9.30 -11.04 -1.50
C LEU A 141 -10.67 -11.44 -0.91
N ASN A 142 -11.02 -10.95 0.27
CA ASN A 142 -12.35 -11.18 0.84
C ASN A 142 -13.44 -10.48 0.02
N ALA A 143 -13.22 -9.22 -0.35
CA ALA A 143 -14.19 -8.43 -1.11
C ALA A 143 -14.48 -9.01 -2.50
N VAL A 144 -13.48 -9.55 -3.20
CA VAL A 144 -13.64 -10.14 -4.55
C VAL A 144 -14.68 -11.26 -4.55
N ASN A 145 -14.82 -12.04 -3.47
CA ASN A 145 -15.76 -13.16 -3.39
C ASN A 145 -17.23 -12.74 -3.49
N ASP A 146 -17.55 -11.46 -3.21
CA ASP A 146 -18.92 -10.93 -3.33
C ASP A 146 -19.29 -10.63 -4.79
N TYR A 147 -18.31 -10.63 -5.71
CA TYR A 147 -18.47 -10.28 -7.13
C TYR A 147 -18.29 -11.46 -8.09
N GLY A 148 -18.18 -12.68 -7.57
CA GLY A 148 -18.06 -13.89 -8.36
C GLY A 148 -16.97 -14.84 -7.85
N ARG A 149 -16.71 -15.91 -8.61
CA ARG A 149 -15.67 -16.90 -8.34
C ARG A 149 -14.60 -16.87 -9.44
N PRO A 150 -13.58 -16.03 -9.32
CA PRO A 150 -12.47 -16.04 -10.25
C PRO A 150 -11.80 -17.43 -10.33
N GLU A 151 -11.34 -17.82 -11.51
CA GLU A 151 -10.49 -19.02 -11.66
C GLU A 151 -9.14 -18.81 -10.98
N LYS A 152 -8.58 -17.59 -11.15
CA LYS A 152 -7.28 -17.19 -10.58
C LYS A 152 -7.34 -15.77 -10.09
N ILE A 153 -6.62 -15.49 -8.99
CA ILE A 153 -6.38 -14.13 -8.51
C ILE A 153 -4.89 -13.93 -8.43
N TRP A 154 -4.38 -12.93 -9.14
CA TRP A 154 -3.00 -12.46 -9.08
C TRP A 154 -2.92 -11.08 -8.45
N LEU A 155 -1.75 -10.73 -7.98
CA LEU A 155 -1.48 -9.44 -7.38
C LEU A 155 -0.35 -8.72 -8.13
N ALA A 156 -0.64 -7.51 -8.60
CA ALA A 156 0.32 -6.59 -9.18
C ALA A 156 0.48 -5.35 -8.28
N VAL A 157 1.70 -4.98 -7.95
CA VAL A 157 2.00 -3.78 -7.15
C VAL A 157 3.10 -2.96 -7.81
N LEU A 158 2.99 -1.64 -7.72
CA LEU A 158 4.06 -0.78 -8.21
C LEU A 158 5.31 -0.88 -7.33
N VAL A 159 5.13 -0.90 -5.99
CA VAL A 159 6.23 -1.01 -5.03
C VAL A 159 5.96 -2.10 -4.00
N ASP A 160 6.95 -2.95 -3.79
CA ASP A 160 7.01 -3.87 -2.66
C ASP A 160 8.06 -3.38 -1.67
N ARG A 161 7.62 -2.95 -0.47
CA ARG A 161 8.51 -2.44 0.57
C ARG A 161 8.87 -3.46 1.66
N GLY A 162 8.41 -4.70 1.55
CA GLY A 162 8.64 -5.74 2.56
C GLY A 162 7.75 -5.64 3.79
N HIS A 163 8.20 -6.19 4.93
CA HIS A 163 7.55 -6.16 6.26
C HIS A 163 6.16 -6.80 6.31
N ARG A 164 5.97 -7.96 5.67
CA ARG A 164 4.71 -8.70 5.69
C ARG A 164 4.30 -9.12 7.11
N GLU A 165 3.02 -8.98 7.42
CA GLU A 165 2.37 -9.56 8.59
C GLU A 165 1.42 -10.72 8.24
N VAL A 166 1.15 -10.89 6.94
CA VAL A 166 0.36 -12.01 6.40
C VAL A 166 1.13 -12.66 5.25
N PRO A 167 0.94 -13.96 4.97
CA PRO A 167 1.71 -14.70 3.97
C PRO A 167 1.23 -14.41 2.54
N ILE A 168 1.23 -13.15 2.13
CA ILE A 168 0.82 -12.69 0.81
C ILE A 168 2.02 -12.10 0.10
N GLN A 169 2.28 -12.55 -1.13
CA GLN A 169 3.33 -12.04 -2.00
C GLN A 169 2.72 -11.61 -3.34
N PRO A 170 3.20 -10.51 -3.95
CA PRO A 170 2.75 -10.13 -5.28
C PRO A 170 3.32 -11.06 -6.34
N ASP A 171 2.49 -11.36 -7.34
CA ASP A 171 2.90 -12.07 -8.57
C ASP A 171 3.75 -11.17 -9.45
N PHE A 172 3.37 -9.89 -9.52
CA PHE A 172 4.06 -8.89 -10.34
C PHE A 172 4.46 -7.71 -9.46
N THR A 173 5.74 -7.38 -9.49
CA THR A 173 6.30 -6.27 -8.70
C THR A 173 7.01 -5.29 -9.61
N GLY A 174 6.59 -4.04 -9.56
CA GLY A 174 7.27 -2.97 -10.26
C GLY A 174 8.68 -2.74 -9.72
N LYS A 175 8.79 -2.41 -8.44
CA LYS A 175 10.08 -2.22 -7.76
C LYS A 175 10.07 -2.82 -6.36
N LYS A 176 11.06 -3.65 -6.04
CA LYS A 176 11.35 -4.04 -4.66
C LYS A 176 12.18 -2.94 -4.00
N LEU A 177 11.69 -2.42 -2.89
CA LEU A 177 12.32 -1.33 -2.14
C LEU A 177 12.38 -1.71 -0.65
N PRO A 178 13.41 -2.42 -0.20
CA PRO A 178 13.61 -2.68 1.22
C PRO A 178 13.70 -1.35 2.00
N THR A 179 12.86 -1.20 3.02
CA THR A 179 12.78 0.02 3.83
C THR A 179 12.93 -0.31 5.31
N ALA A 180 13.25 0.68 6.14
CA ALA A 180 13.04 0.58 7.58
C ALA A 180 11.55 0.72 7.91
N LYS A 181 11.11 0.27 9.10
CA LYS A 181 9.70 0.32 9.51
C LYS A 181 9.19 1.76 9.60
N GLU A 182 10.04 2.67 10.02
CA GLU A 182 9.77 4.10 10.24
C GLU A 182 9.74 4.91 8.94
N GLU A 183 10.34 4.38 7.87
CA GLU A 183 10.34 5.01 6.56
C GLU A 183 8.97 4.87 5.88
N GLN A 184 8.59 5.85 5.10
CA GLN A 184 7.32 5.84 4.37
C GLN A 184 7.57 5.89 2.87
N VAL A 185 6.95 4.98 2.12
CA VAL A 185 6.90 5.03 0.65
C VAL A 185 5.65 5.81 0.25
N LYS A 186 5.81 6.81 -0.61
CA LYS A 186 4.70 7.60 -1.16
C LYS A 186 4.70 7.47 -2.67
N VAL A 187 3.60 6.97 -3.20
CA VAL A 187 3.35 6.90 -4.64
C VAL A 187 2.50 8.09 -5.03
N TYR A 188 2.82 8.70 -6.14
CA TYR A 188 2.05 9.77 -6.78
C TYR A 188 1.55 9.26 -8.12
N VAL A 189 0.32 9.62 -8.44
CA VAL A 189 -0.33 9.28 -9.70
C VAL A 189 -0.89 10.55 -10.31
N GLN A 190 -0.62 10.79 -11.61
CA GLN A 190 -0.96 12.02 -12.33
C GLN A 190 -2.42 12.46 -12.11
N GLU A 191 -3.34 11.51 -12.14
CA GLU A 191 -4.78 11.76 -12.04
C GLU A 191 -5.22 12.30 -10.65
N LEU A 192 -4.51 11.92 -9.59
CA LEU A 192 -4.84 12.28 -8.21
C LEU A 192 -3.92 13.34 -7.62
N ASP A 193 -2.64 13.30 -8.01
CA ASP A 193 -1.58 14.09 -7.38
C ASP A 193 -0.96 15.13 -8.35
N GLY A 194 -1.45 15.21 -9.61
CA GLY A 194 -0.93 16.11 -10.66
C GLY A 194 0.47 15.74 -11.17
N ARG A 195 1.01 14.59 -10.73
CA ARG A 195 2.30 14.05 -11.20
C ARG A 195 2.38 12.55 -10.93
N ASP A 196 3.22 11.86 -11.68
CA ASP A 196 3.62 10.49 -11.36
C ASP A 196 4.94 10.48 -10.61
N GLY A 197 5.16 9.45 -9.80
CA GLY A 197 6.44 9.24 -9.14
C GLY A 197 6.35 8.37 -7.89
N VAL A 198 7.54 8.01 -7.38
CA VAL A 198 7.66 7.30 -6.09
C VAL A 198 8.76 7.98 -5.27
N GLU A 199 8.45 8.25 -4.02
CA GLU A 199 9.37 8.86 -3.06
C GLU A 199 9.47 8.01 -1.79
N LEU A 200 10.67 7.98 -1.20
CA LEU A 200 10.93 7.44 0.14
C LEU A 200 11.14 8.60 1.11
N ILE A 201 10.35 8.62 2.15
CA ILE A 201 10.40 9.62 3.22
C ILE A 201 11.07 8.99 4.43
N LYS A 202 12.23 9.49 4.80
CA LYS A 202 12.98 9.11 6.01
C LYS A 202 12.74 10.18 7.09
N ARG A 203 12.39 9.70 8.27
CA ARG A 203 12.23 10.55 9.46
C ARG A 203 13.41 10.39 10.39
#